data_4e304ebccb2731fca97783add09a4ecb
#
_entry.id   4e304ebccb2731fca97783add09a4ecb
#
_cell.length_a   1.000
_cell.length_b   1.000
_cell.length_c   1.000
_cell.angle_alpha   90.00
_cell.angle_beta   90.00
_cell.angle_gamma   90.00
#
_symmetry.space_group_name_H-M   'P 1'
#
loop_
_entity.id
_entity.type
_entity.pdbx_description
1 polymer ?
#
loop_
_entity_poly.entity_id
_entity_poly.type
_entity_poly.pdbx_seq_one_letter_code
_entity_poly.pdbx_strand_id
1 'polypeptide(L)'
;MPQLISNQFKLDLARLEQNALIELFEVDLRGLKDADGISGELYRFYAGTNEKLQSIVWQGKTYQPFGVKADGFELSGSGPSNRPTLTLGNIGGFITALCNRFEQCLGGVVRRRLVYMHYLDAVNFVDGNKQADPSQEVLSYFVIEQLSSLNRDVAQFTLALPSETDNALIGRMITSTCNWLYRGVECGYTGRAVADEKDQPTTDPKKDKCSGLLTGCKLRNNTHNYGGFVSVDKLG
;
A
#
# COMPACT_ATOMS: atom_id res chain seq x y z
N MET A 1 -5.87 2.14 -4.57
CA MET A 1 -7.13 1.86 -5.30
C MET A 1 -7.76 0.63 -4.70
N PRO A 2 -9.07 0.58 -4.43
CA PRO A 2 -9.71 -0.63 -3.95
C PRO A 2 -9.56 -1.70 -5.03
N GLN A 3 -9.04 -2.85 -4.64
CA GLN A 3 -8.84 -3.97 -5.53
C GLN A 3 -10.21 -4.56 -5.89
N LEU A 4 -10.54 -4.57 -7.16
CA LEU A 4 -11.77 -5.19 -7.66
C LEU A 4 -11.59 -6.71 -7.66
N ILE A 5 -11.96 -7.35 -6.55
CA ILE A 5 -12.05 -8.81 -6.47
C ILE A 5 -13.23 -9.26 -7.35
N SER A 6 -13.00 -10.21 -8.24
CA SER A 6 -14.04 -10.74 -9.14
C SER A 6 -15.20 -11.34 -8.32
N ASN A 7 -16.41 -11.32 -8.88
CA ASN A 7 -17.56 -11.92 -8.22
C ASN A 7 -17.40 -13.45 -8.09
N GLN A 8 -16.75 -14.10 -9.05
CA GLN A 8 -16.49 -15.53 -9.00
C GLN A 8 -15.54 -15.87 -7.84
N PHE A 9 -14.46 -15.12 -7.65
CA PHE A 9 -13.54 -15.30 -6.53
C PHE A 9 -14.25 -15.10 -5.17
N LYS A 10 -15.15 -14.12 -5.07
CA LYS A 10 -15.97 -13.91 -3.86
C LYS A 10 -16.91 -15.08 -3.57
N LEU A 11 -17.50 -15.68 -4.62
CA LEU A 11 -18.33 -16.87 -4.48
C LEU A 11 -17.53 -18.09 -4.00
N ASP A 12 -16.31 -18.26 -4.50
CA ASP A 12 -15.42 -19.33 -4.07
C ASP A 12 -14.98 -19.17 -2.60
N LEU A 13 -14.73 -17.92 -2.16
CA LEU A 13 -14.48 -17.62 -0.74
C LEU A 13 -15.66 -17.97 0.19
N ALA A 14 -16.88 -17.90 -0.34
CA ALA A 14 -18.10 -18.17 0.44
C ALA A 14 -18.53 -19.65 0.44
N ARG A 15 -17.86 -20.53 -0.32
CA ARG A 15 -18.19 -21.97 -0.37
C ARG A 15 -17.80 -22.67 0.92
N LEU A 16 -18.59 -23.66 1.33
CA LEU A 16 -18.31 -24.54 2.46
C LEU A 16 -17.08 -25.44 2.21
N GLU A 17 -16.92 -25.90 0.96
CA GLU A 17 -15.74 -26.62 0.49
C GLU A 17 -14.90 -25.67 -0.36
N GLN A 18 -13.77 -25.25 0.17
CA GLN A 18 -12.85 -24.38 -0.52
C GLN A 18 -11.72 -25.19 -1.16
N ASN A 19 -11.43 -24.88 -2.42
CA ASN A 19 -10.20 -25.37 -3.06
C ASN A 19 -8.97 -24.77 -2.38
N ALA A 20 -7.81 -25.41 -2.56
CA ALA A 20 -6.56 -24.91 -2.00
C ALA A 20 -6.27 -23.49 -2.51
N LEU A 21 -6.21 -22.54 -1.57
CA LEU A 21 -5.76 -21.16 -1.81
C LEU A 21 -4.24 -21.14 -1.67
N ILE A 22 -3.56 -20.65 -2.69
CA ILE A 22 -2.10 -20.52 -2.70
C ILE A 22 -1.68 -19.06 -2.69
N GLU A 23 -0.49 -18.82 -2.15
CA GLU A 23 0.13 -17.50 -2.07
C GLU A 23 1.38 -17.47 -2.95
N LEU A 24 1.39 -16.58 -3.93
CA LEU A 24 2.52 -16.35 -4.80
C LEU A 24 3.15 -14.99 -4.45
N PHE A 25 4.47 -14.94 -4.38
CA PHE A 25 5.21 -13.74 -4.02
C PHE A 25 6.12 -13.28 -5.15
N GLU A 26 6.09 -11.99 -5.44
CA GLU A 26 7.05 -11.32 -6.30
C GLU A 26 7.81 -10.29 -5.46
N VAL A 27 9.13 -10.36 -5.49
CA VAL A 27 10.03 -9.36 -4.88
C VAL A 27 10.71 -8.61 -6.00
N ASP A 28 10.33 -7.36 -6.18
CA ASP A 28 10.77 -6.50 -7.27
C ASP A 28 11.82 -5.51 -6.77
N LEU A 29 13.07 -5.77 -7.11
CA LEU A 29 14.22 -4.93 -6.77
C LEU A 29 14.68 -4.05 -7.94
N ARG A 30 13.97 -4.03 -9.08
CA ARG A 30 14.37 -3.28 -10.29
C ARG A 30 14.40 -1.76 -10.07
N GLY A 31 13.67 -1.26 -9.07
CA GLY A 31 13.74 0.14 -8.66
C GLY A 31 14.97 0.49 -7.83
N LEU A 32 15.69 -0.51 -7.32
CA LEU A 32 16.90 -0.34 -6.53
C LEU A 32 18.14 -0.46 -7.43
N LYS A 33 19.19 0.27 -7.06
CA LYS A 33 20.49 0.20 -7.75
C LYS A 33 21.56 -0.20 -6.75
N ASP A 34 22.51 -0.99 -7.19
CA ASP A 34 23.70 -1.32 -6.42
C ASP A 34 24.76 -0.19 -6.48
N ALA A 35 25.90 -0.39 -5.83
CA ALA A 35 27.00 0.57 -5.81
C ALA A 35 27.56 0.91 -7.21
N ASP A 36 27.41 0.00 -8.18
CA ASP A 36 27.86 0.18 -9.57
C ASP A 36 26.73 0.78 -10.45
N GLY A 37 25.57 1.10 -9.88
CA GLY A 37 24.42 1.64 -10.59
C GLY A 37 23.59 0.61 -11.34
N ILE A 38 23.84 -0.68 -11.14
CA ILE A 38 23.11 -1.77 -11.79
C ILE A 38 21.79 -1.99 -11.05
N SER A 39 20.69 -2.01 -11.79
CA SER A 39 19.37 -2.28 -11.24
C SER A 39 19.23 -3.74 -10.79
N GLY A 40 18.44 -3.93 -9.74
CA GLY A 40 18.04 -5.26 -9.29
C GLY A 40 17.11 -5.97 -10.27
N GLU A 41 16.64 -7.13 -9.87
CA GLU A 41 15.78 -8.00 -10.69
C GLU A 41 14.44 -8.24 -10.00
N LEU A 42 13.53 -8.91 -10.72
CA LEU A 42 12.25 -9.37 -10.22
C LEU A 42 12.31 -10.87 -9.92
N TYR A 43 12.19 -11.21 -8.64
CA TYR A 43 12.17 -12.58 -8.14
C TYR A 43 10.75 -13.04 -7.87
N ARG A 44 10.43 -14.30 -8.21
CA ARG A 44 9.11 -14.90 -8.02
C ARG A 44 9.23 -16.18 -7.23
N PHE A 45 8.52 -16.27 -6.11
CA PHE A 45 8.63 -17.34 -5.13
C PHE A 45 7.28 -17.97 -4.82
N TYR A 46 7.30 -19.28 -4.58
CA TYR A 46 6.19 -20.04 -4.05
C TYR A 46 6.69 -21.09 -3.05
N ALA A 47 5.96 -21.31 -1.95
CA ALA A 47 6.36 -22.22 -0.87
C ALA A 47 6.17 -23.71 -1.21
N GLY A 48 5.84 -24.08 -2.45
CA GLY A 48 5.59 -25.46 -2.87
C GLY A 48 5.95 -25.70 -4.33
N THR A 49 5.35 -26.74 -4.90
CA THR A 49 5.50 -27.14 -6.29
C THR A 49 4.12 -27.37 -6.92
N ASN A 50 4.06 -27.46 -8.25
CA ASN A 50 2.87 -27.87 -8.98
C ASN A 50 2.66 -29.40 -8.89
N GLU A 51 1.60 -29.92 -9.54
CA GLU A 51 1.30 -31.36 -9.59
C GLU A 51 2.44 -32.18 -10.19
N LYS A 52 3.24 -31.59 -11.05
CA LYS A 52 4.43 -32.20 -11.70
C LYS A 52 5.71 -32.09 -10.87
N LEU A 53 5.61 -31.65 -9.61
CA LEU A 53 6.76 -31.36 -8.73
C LEU A 53 7.73 -30.31 -9.28
N GLN A 54 7.20 -29.38 -10.07
CA GLN A 54 7.96 -28.29 -10.71
C GLN A 54 7.50 -26.91 -10.19
N SER A 55 8.13 -25.87 -10.71
CA SER A 55 7.71 -24.49 -10.45
C SER A 55 6.26 -24.25 -10.86
N ILE A 56 5.53 -23.43 -10.10
CA ILE A 56 4.19 -23.01 -10.48
C ILE A 56 4.27 -21.94 -11.58
N VAL A 57 3.36 -22.04 -12.55
CA VAL A 57 3.16 -21.02 -13.58
C VAL A 57 1.81 -20.34 -13.34
N TRP A 58 1.82 -19.01 -13.25
CA TRP A 58 0.64 -18.17 -13.16
C TRP A 58 0.72 -16.99 -14.13
N GLN A 59 -0.28 -16.82 -14.96
CA GLN A 59 -0.31 -15.81 -16.03
C GLN A 59 0.94 -15.89 -16.94
N GLY A 60 1.41 -17.10 -17.26
CA GLY A 60 2.63 -17.33 -18.04
C GLY A 60 3.94 -17.00 -17.32
N LYS A 61 3.90 -16.63 -16.03
CA LYS A 61 5.07 -16.30 -15.22
C LYS A 61 5.42 -17.46 -14.30
N THR A 62 6.69 -17.82 -14.24
CA THR A 62 7.18 -18.94 -13.41
C THR A 62 7.54 -18.46 -12.01
N TYR A 63 7.02 -19.15 -11.00
CA TYR A 63 7.31 -18.94 -9.58
C TYR A 63 8.14 -20.13 -9.08
N GLN A 64 9.34 -19.81 -8.63
CA GLN A 64 10.31 -20.82 -8.18
C GLN A 64 9.90 -21.39 -6.82
N PRO A 65 10.05 -22.72 -6.59
CA PRO A 65 9.94 -23.29 -5.26
C PRO A 65 10.98 -22.67 -4.34
N PHE A 66 10.53 -22.05 -3.27
CA PHE A 66 11.39 -21.36 -2.31
C PHE A 66 10.78 -21.35 -0.93
N GLY A 67 11.61 -21.40 0.11
CA GLY A 67 11.11 -21.24 1.47
C GLY A 67 10.57 -19.83 1.68
N VAL A 68 9.26 -19.65 1.63
CA VAL A 68 8.61 -18.38 1.88
C VAL A 68 7.48 -18.57 2.89
N LYS A 69 7.43 -17.66 3.88
CA LYS A 69 6.38 -17.58 4.88
C LYS A 69 5.92 -16.14 5.02
N ALA A 70 4.62 -15.94 5.07
CA ALA A 70 3.98 -14.65 5.16
C ALA A 70 3.08 -14.61 6.39
N ASP A 71 3.28 -13.64 7.27
CA ASP A 71 2.53 -13.46 8.50
C ASP A 71 2.01 -12.02 8.60
N GLY A 72 0.81 -11.82 9.21
CA GLY A 72 0.27 -10.48 9.48
C GLY A 72 -0.33 -9.75 8.26
N PHE A 73 -0.66 -10.46 7.19
CA PHE A 73 -1.29 -9.89 5.99
C PHE A 73 -2.81 -9.70 6.12
N GLU A 74 -3.35 -9.90 7.30
CA GLU A 74 -4.78 -9.72 7.57
C GLU A 74 -5.13 -8.23 7.53
N LEU A 75 -6.26 -7.91 6.91
CA LEU A 75 -6.79 -6.55 6.91
C LEU A 75 -7.50 -6.30 8.24
N SER A 76 -6.96 -5.43 9.07
CA SER A 76 -7.65 -4.92 10.25
C SER A 76 -8.47 -3.68 9.90
N GLY A 77 -9.75 -3.69 10.22
CA GLY A 77 -10.64 -2.53 10.03
C GLY A 77 -10.54 -1.49 11.15
N SER A 78 -9.79 -1.77 12.22
CA SER A 78 -9.62 -0.89 13.36
C SER A 78 -8.23 -1.05 13.97
N GLY A 79 -7.61 0.04 14.38
CA GLY A 79 -6.29 0.06 15.01
C GLY A 79 -5.16 0.53 14.07
N PRO A 80 -3.90 0.48 14.54
CA PRO A 80 -2.74 0.85 13.73
C PRO A 80 -2.63 -0.08 12.53
N SER A 81 -2.04 0.42 11.44
CA SER A 81 -1.79 -0.35 10.24
C SER A 81 -0.95 -1.60 10.55
N ASN A 82 -1.40 -2.76 10.09
CA ASN A 82 -0.63 -3.98 10.20
C ASN A 82 0.65 -3.85 9.37
N ARG A 83 1.78 -4.21 9.99
CA ARG A 83 3.06 -4.34 9.31
C ARG A 83 3.35 -5.81 9.06
N PRO A 84 2.96 -6.35 7.89
CA PRO A 84 3.17 -7.75 7.59
C PRO A 84 4.65 -8.11 7.58
N THR A 85 4.91 -9.37 7.83
CA THR A 85 6.26 -9.92 7.81
C THR A 85 6.39 -10.95 6.70
N LEU A 86 7.42 -10.81 5.87
CA LEU A 86 7.81 -11.79 4.85
C LEU A 86 9.11 -12.45 5.27
N THR A 87 9.09 -13.75 5.47
CA THR A 87 10.27 -14.56 5.79
C THR A 87 10.66 -15.36 4.55
N LEU A 88 11.89 -15.22 4.11
CA LEU A 88 12.48 -15.94 2.99
C LEU A 88 13.58 -16.87 3.47
N GLY A 89 13.63 -18.10 2.96
CA GLY A 89 14.71 -19.02 3.21
C GLY A 89 16.02 -18.48 2.61
N ASN A 90 17.12 -18.55 3.36
CA ASN A 90 18.41 -18.01 2.93
C ASN A 90 19.34 -19.13 2.40
N ILE A 91 18.80 -19.98 1.54
CA ILE A 91 19.49 -21.15 0.99
C ILE A 91 20.74 -20.69 0.20
N GLY A 92 21.90 -21.20 0.59
CA GLY A 92 23.17 -20.85 -0.04
C GLY A 92 23.59 -19.39 0.11
N GLY A 93 22.96 -18.61 1.02
CA GLY A 93 23.27 -17.20 1.22
C GLY A 93 22.73 -16.28 0.12
N PHE A 94 21.80 -16.76 -0.72
CA PHE A 94 21.25 -15.99 -1.83
C PHE A 94 20.61 -14.67 -1.38
N ILE A 95 19.75 -14.72 -0.36
CA ILE A 95 19.10 -13.50 0.16
C ILE A 95 20.12 -12.59 0.84
N THR A 96 21.13 -13.15 1.55
CA THR A 96 22.25 -12.36 2.10
C THR A 96 22.98 -11.58 1.02
N ALA A 97 23.27 -12.21 -0.13
CA ALA A 97 23.93 -11.55 -1.24
C ALA A 97 23.08 -10.39 -1.80
N LEU A 98 21.77 -10.59 -1.94
CA LEU A 98 20.85 -9.53 -2.36
C LEU A 98 20.79 -8.37 -1.36
N CYS A 99 20.69 -8.68 -0.06
CA CYS A 99 20.66 -7.66 0.99
C CYS A 99 21.94 -6.83 1.02
N ASN A 100 23.09 -7.46 0.84
CA ASN A 100 24.38 -6.75 0.81
C ASN A 100 24.54 -5.89 -0.45
N ARG A 101 23.97 -6.34 -1.57
CA ARG A 101 24.09 -5.64 -2.85
C ARG A 101 23.15 -4.46 -2.97
N PHE A 102 21.92 -4.55 -2.41
CA PHE A 102 20.85 -3.58 -2.57
C PHE A 102 20.39 -2.97 -1.23
N GLU A 103 21.32 -2.53 -0.39
CA GLU A 103 21.02 -1.81 0.86
C GLU A 103 19.91 -2.49 1.68
N GLN A 104 20.07 -3.77 2.01
CA GLN A 104 19.09 -4.59 2.73
C GLN A 104 17.75 -4.75 1.99
N CYS A 105 17.71 -4.51 0.68
CA CYS A 105 16.52 -4.52 -0.18
C CYS A 105 15.45 -3.47 0.22
N LEU A 106 15.82 -2.43 0.99
CA LEU A 106 14.91 -1.39 1.43
C LEU A 106 14.29 -0.65 0.25
N GLY A 107 12.98 -0.41 0.30
CA GLY A 107 12.23 0.20 -0.80
C GLY A 107 11.86 -0.77 -1.93
N GLY A 108 12.31 -2.03 -1.87
CA GLY A 108 11.88 -3.08 -2.79
C GLY A 108 10.37 -3.31 -2.69
N VAL A 109 9.73 -3.59 -3.83
CA VAL A 109 8.27 -3.81 -3.89
C VAL A 109 7.96 -5.29 -3.77
N VAL A 110 7.09 -5.65 -2.85
CA VAL A 110 6.56 -7.01 -2.68
C VAL A 110 5.12 -7.05 -3.18
N ARG A 111 4.84 -7.97 -4.11
CA ARG A 111 3.48 -8.30 -4.55
C ARG A 111 3.11 -9.66 -4.03
N ARG A 112 1.99 -9.73 -3.31
CA ARG A 112 1.37 -10.97 -2.86
C ARG A 112 0.15 -11.22 -3.72
N ARG A 113 0.07 -12.42 -4.31
CA ARG A 113 -1.08 -12.88 -5.09
C ARG A 113 -1.71 -14.06 -4.38
N LEU A 114 -3.00 -13.96 -4.11
CA LEU A 114 -3.82 -15.07 -3.64
C LEU A 114 -4.57 -15.63 -4.84
N VAL A 115 -4.40 -16.92 -5.10
CA VAL A 115 -5.01 -17.62 -6.24
C VAL A 115 -5.52 -18.96 -5.77
N TYR A 116 -6.72 -19.36 -6.19
CA TYR A 116 -7.15 -20.75 -5.99
C TYR A 116 -6.43 -21.67 -6.99
N MET A 117 -6.00 -22.83 -6.52
CA MET A 117 -5.21 -23.78 -7.31
C MET A 117 -5.92 -24.18 -8.61
N HIS A 118 -7.25 -24.31 -8.61
CA HIS A 118 -8.02 -24.70 -9.81
C HIS A 118 -8.08 -23.62 -10.91
N TYR A 119 -7.65 -22.37 -10.63
CA TYR A 119 -7.55 -21.32 -11.66
C TYR A 119 -6.17 -21.23 -12.30
N LEU A 120 -5.17 -21.98 -11.79
CA LEU A 120 -3.82 -21.95 -12.32
C LEU A 120 -3.74 -22.31 -13.79
N ASP A 121 -2.71 -21.82 -14.47
CA ASP A 121 -2.42 -22.12 -15.86
C ASP A 121 -2.37 -23.63 -16.12
N ALA A 122 -2.90 -24.08 -17.27
CA ALA A 122 -3.04 -25.48 -17.62
C ALA A 122 -1.70 -26.27 -17.57
N VAL A 123 -0.58 -25.60 -17.74
CA VAL A 123 0.76 -26.20 -17.72
C VAL A 123 1.12 -26.83 -16.36
N ASN A 124 0.46 -26.38 -15.27
CA ASN A 124 0.71 -26.88 -13.92
C ASN A 124 0.18 -28.31 -13.68
N PHE A 125 -0.75 -28.78 -14.50
CA PHE A 125 -1.48 -30.05 -14.33
C PHE A 125 -1.07 -31.07 -15.39
N VAL A 126 -1.13 -32.35 -15.05
CA VAL A 126 -0.78 -33.45 -15.96
C VAL A 126 -1.76 -33.48 -17.14
N ASP A 127 -3.06 -33.40 -16.87
CA ASP A 127 -4.13 -33.45 -17.86
C ASP A 127 -4.58 -32.08 -18.38
N GLY A 128 -3.82 -31.03 -18.03
CA GLY A 128 -4.20 -29.65 -18.31
C GLY A 128 -5.25 -29.13 -17.36
N ASN A 129 -5.75 -27.91 -17.60
CA ASN A 129 -6.75 -27.27 -16.74
C ASN A 129 -7.78 -26.50 -17.57
N LYS A 130 -9.01 -26.98 -17.59
CA LYS A 130 -10.14 -26.32 -18.29
C LYS A 130 -10.71 -25.13 -17.50
N GLN A 131 -10.38 -25.00 -16.22
CA GLN A 131 -10.85 -23.95 -15.32
C GLN A 131 -9.82 -22.81 -15.18
N ALA A 132 -8.71 -22.88 -15.93
CA ALA A 132 -7.69 -21.85 -15.90
C ALA A 132 -8.28 -20.48 -16.21
N ASP A 133 -8.13 -19.53 -15.26
CA ASP A 133 -8.63 -18.17 -15.44
C ASP A 133 -7.66 -17.16 -14.80
N PRO A 134 -6.83 -16.48 -15.59
CA PRO A 134 -5.82 -15.56 -15.10
C PRO A 134 -6.38 -14.29 -14.44
N SER A 135 -7.68 -14.06 -14.50
CA SER A 135 -8.35 -12.92 -13.86
C SER A 135 -8.72 -13.16 -12.40
N GLN A 136 -8.67 -14.42 -11.94
CA GLN A 136 -9.12 -14.84 -10.62
C GLN A 136 -7.98 -14.77 -9.59
N GLU A 137 -7.63 -13.57 -9.18
CA GLU A 137 -6.61 -13.34 -8.16
C GLU A 137 -6.97 -12.19 -7.21
N VAL A 138 -6.38 -12.19 -6.03
CA VAL A 138 -6.31 -11.03 -5.15
C VAL A 138 -4.85 -10.59 -5.08
N LEU A 139 -4.57 -9.38 -5.54
CA LEU A 139 -3.23 -8.81 -5.60
C LEU A 139 -3.06 -7.74 -4.54
N SER A 140 -2.04 -7.86 -3.71
CA SER A 140 -1.67 -6.87 -2.69
C SER A 140 -0.26 -6.37 -2.93
N TYR A 141 -0.03 -5.08 -2.65
CA TYR A 141 1.26 -4.42 -2.82
C TYR A 141 1.79 -3.94 -1.49
N PHE A 142 3.08 -4.17 -1.27
CA PHE A 142 3.80 -3.73 -0.09
C PHE A 142 5.18 -3.23 -0.50
N VAL A 143 5.83 -2.50 0.41
CA VAL A 143 7.21 -2.04 0.26
C VAL A 143 8.02 -2.62 1.41
N ILE A 144 9.25 -3.06 1.15
CA ILE A 144 10.18 -3.50 2.19
C ILE A 144 10.61 -2.28 2.99
N GLU A 145 10.18 -2.22 4.26
CA GLU A 145 10.49 -1.12 5.17
C GLU A 145 11.75 -1.41 5.98
N GLN A 146 11.93 -2.67 6.40
CA GLN A 146 13.03 -3.06 7.27
C GLN A 146 13.42 -4.51 7.06
N LEU A 147 14.72 -4.79 7.09
CA LEU A 147 15.27 -6.13 7.31
C LEU A 147 15.30 -6.39 8.82
N SER A 148 14.32 -7.14 9.32
CA SER A 148 14.14 -7.37 10.77
C SER A 148 15.11 -8.41 11.32
N SER A 149 15.46 -9.40 10.51
CA SER A 149 16.43 -10.44 10.88
C SER A 149 17.08 -11.03 9.63
N LEU A 150 18.37 -11.30 9.73
CA LEU A 150 19.14 -12.00 8.70
C LEU A 150 20.10 -12.97 9.36
N ASN A 151 19.94 -14.25 9.08
CA ASN A 151 20.82 -15.29 9.56
C ASN A 151 21.12 -16.29 8.44
N ARG A 152 21.81 -17.39 8.77
CA ARG A 152 22.21 -18.41 7.79
C ARG A 152 21.03 -19.08 7.09
N ASP A 153 19.90 -19.22 7.81
CA ASP A 153 18.78 -20.04 7.37
C ASP A 153 17.64 -19.23 6.78
N VAL A 154 17.42 -18.02 7.31
CA VAL A 154 16.29 -17.16 6.93
C VAL A 154 16.65 -15.68 6.93
N ALA A 155 15.94 -14.93 6.10
CA ALA A 155 15.87 -13.47 6.13
C ALA A 155 14.41 -13.06 6.37
N GLN A 156 14.18 -12.14 7.31
CA GLN A 156 12.86 -11.67 7.67
C GLN A 156 12.75 -10.17 7.39
N PHE A 157 11.74 -9.80 6.62
CA PHE A 157 11.46 -8.43 6.23
C PHE A 157 10.15 -7.95 6.84
N THR A 158 10.14 -6.76 7.40
CA THR A 158 8.93 -6.04 7.76
C THR A 158 8.47 -5.23 6.54
N LEU A 159 7.19 -5.35 6.22
CA LEU A 159 6.59 -4.68 5.07
C LEU A 159 5.67 -3.55 5.53
N ALA A 160 5.54 -2.52 4.70
CA ALA A 160 4.58 -1.44 4.87
C ALA A 160 3.72 -1.28 3.63
N LEU A 161 2.55 -0.65 3.77
CA LEU A 161 1.75 -0.25 2.63
C LEU A 161 2.46 0.87 1.86
N PRO A 162 2.39 0.91 0.53
CA PRO A 162 3.00 1.98 -0.27
C PRO A 162 2.57 3.39 0.18
N SER A 163 1.32 3.53 0.61
CA SER A 163 0.77 4.79 1.12
C SER A 163 1.44 5.31 2.39
N GLU A 164 2.15 4.47 3.13
CA GLU A 164 2.86 4.85 4.36
C GLU A 164 4.32 5.20 4.09
N THR A 165 4.90 4.65 3.02
CA THR A 165 6.32 4.84 2.67
C THR A 165 6.57 6.01 1.73
N ASP A 166 5.58 6.41 0.93
CA ASP A 166 5.71 7.44 -0.11
C ASP A 166 5.65 8.88 0.44
N ASN A 167 5.79 9.10 1.76
CA ASN A 167 5.54 10.41 2.38
C ASN A 167 4.25 11.07 1.88
N ALA A 168 3.32 10.27 1.40
CA ALA A 168 2.02 10.74 1.02
C ALA A 168 1.41 11.35 2.28
N LEU A 169 1.41 12.66 2.38
CA LEU A 169 0.63 13.40 3.35
C LEU A 169 -0.85 13.07 3.09
N ILE A 170 -1.23 11.85 3.47
CA ILE A 170 -2.63 11.45 3.51
C ILE A 170 -3.19 12.13 4.74
N GLY A 171 -3.68 13.29 4.53
CA GLY A 171 -4.40 13.86 5.63
C GLY A 171 -4.17 15.34 5.73
N ARG A 172 -5.19 16.04 5.39
CA ARG A 172 -5.46 17.35 5.91
C ARG A 172 -5.56 17.24 7.43
N MET A 173 -4.82 18.06 8.15
CA MET A 173 -4.96 18.14 9.60
C MET A 173 -6.41 18.50 9.94
N ILE A 174 -7.08 17.61 10.68
CA ILE A 174 -8.47 17.82 11.12
C ILE A 174 -8.41 18.69 12.37
N THR A 175 -8.66 19.98 12.21
CA THR A 175 -8.72 20.98 13.29
C THR A 175 -10.02 21.73 13.23
N SER A 176 -10.44 22.34 14.33
CA SER A 176 -11.59 23.25 14.36
C SER A 176 -11.34 24.55 13.59
N THR A 177 -10.06 24.88 13.32
CA THR A 177 -9.65 26.07 12.57
C THR A 177 -9.39 25.74 11.10
N CYS A 178 -9.56 26.72 10.22
CA CYS A 178 -9.28 26.61 8.81
C CYS A 178 -7.77 26.64 8.55
N ASN A 179 -7.28 25.63 7.83
CA ASN A 179 -5.85 25.48 7.47
C ASN A 179 -5.53 25.99 6.06
N TRP A 180 -6.50 26.54 5.34
CA TRP A 180 -6.27 27.08 4.00
C TRP A 180 -5.47 28.36 4.04
N LEU A 181 -4.62 28.54 3.05
CA LEU A 181 -3.99 29.85 2.84
C LEU A 181 -5.07 30.89 2.49
N TYR A 182 -5.14 31.97 3.26
CA TYR A 182 -6.10 33.03 3.00
C TYR A 182 -5.92 33.59 1.58
N ARG A 183 -7.01 33.69 0.83
CA ARG A 183 -7.04 34.07 -0.61
C ARG A 183 -6.32 33.06 -1.53
N GLY A 184 -5.91 31.87 -1.03
CA GLY A 184 -5.37 30.79 -1.85
C GLY A 184 -6.48 30.05 -2.62
N VAL A 185 -6.07 29.04 -3.39
CA VAL A 185 -6.97 28.28 -4.29
C VAL A 185 -8.13 27.64 -3.51
N GLU A 186 -7.84 27.02 -2.37
CA GLU A 186 -8.84 26.33 -1.57
C GLU A 186 -9.75 27.31 -0.80
N CYS A 187 -9.21 28.45 -0.34
CA CYS A 187 -9.99 29.50 0.30
C CYS A 187 -10.93 30.17 -0.69
N GLY A 188 -10.47 30.44 -1.91
CA GLY A 188 -11.25 31.01 -3.00
C GLY A 188 -11.85 32.40 -2.74
N TYR A 189 -11.47 33.09 -1.65
CA TYR A 189 -11.98 34.44 -1.36
C TYR A 189 -11.26 35.48 -2.20
N THR A 190 -12.01 36.19 -3.06
CA THR A 190 -11.50 37.22 -3.96
C THR A 190 -12.09 38.61 -3.66
N GLY A 191 -12.90 38.74 -2.61
CA GLY A 191 -13.57 39.96 -2.24
C GLY A 191 -12.63 41.08 -1.68
N ARG A 192 -13.19 42.23 -1.35
CA ARG A 192 -12.49 43.35 -0.71
C ARG A 192 -12.04 43.03 0.71
N ALA A 193 -11.24 43.91 1.31
CA ALA A 193 -10.90 43.83 2.73
C ALA A 193 -12.15 43.92 3.61
N VAL A 194 -12.26 43.06 4.62
CA VAL A 194 -13.42 42.97 5.49
C VAL A 194 -13.05 42.97 6.98
N ALA A 195 -12.01 42.19 7.37
CA ALA A 195 -11.63 42.07 8.76
C ALA A 195 -10.16 41.71 8.93
N ASP A 196 -9.59 42.01 10.09
CA ASP A 196 -8.24 41.61 10.49
C ASP A 196 -8.18 40.18 11.05
N GLU A 197 -6.99 39.77 11.51
CA GLU A 197 -6.74 38.44 12.09
C GLU A 197 -7.52 38.13 13.38
N LYS A 198 -8.15 39.15 13.99
CA LYS A 198 -9.00 39.04 15.20
C LYS A 198 -10.49 39.22 14.88
N ASP A 199 -10.85 39.14 13.60
CA ASP A 199 -12.21 39.35 13.09
C ASP A 199 -12.76 40.79 13.36
N GLN A 200 -11.87 41.78 13.61
CA GLN A 200 -12.28 43.17 13.74
C GLN A 200 -12.47 43.76 12.34
N PRO A 201 -13.59 44.47 12.09
CA PRO A 201 -13.87 45.07 10.78
C PRO A 201 -12.77 46.04 10.32
N THR A 202 -12.31 45.87 9.09
CA THR A 202 -11.33 46.80 8.45
C THR A 202 -11.59 46.91 6.97
N THR A 203 -11.39 48.10 6.44
CA THR A 203 -11.40 48.35 5.00
C THR A 203 -10.00 48.53 4.44
N ASP A 204 -8.97 48.50 5.30
CA ASP A 204 -7.57 48.60 4.93
C ASP A 204 -7.04 47.28 4.38
N PRO A 205 -6.63 47.21 3.10
CA PRO A 205 -6.09 45.97 2.52
C PRO A 205 -4.83 45.45 3.23
N LYS A 206 -4.05 46.33 3.88
CA LYS A 206 -2.83 45.92 4.60
C LYS A 206 -3.12 45.21 5.90
N LYS A 207 -4.30 45.43 6.49
CA LYS A 207 -4.75 44.84 7.73
C LYS A 207 -5.66 43.65 7.48
N ASP A 208 -6.13 43.40 6.24
CA ASP A 208 -7.01 42.32 5.89
C ASP A 208 -6.31 40.97 6.00
N LYS A 209 -6.64 40.23 7.04
CA LYS A 209 -6.13 38.90 7.32
C LYS A 209 -7.27 37.98 7.81
N CYS A 210 -7.15 36.69 7.55
CA CYS A 210 -8.13 35.72 8.04
C CYS A 210 -7.73 35.20 9.43
N SER A 211 -8.70 35.12 10.34
CA SER A 211 -8.53 34.53 11.67
C SER A 211 -8.39 33.00 11.63
N GLY A 212 -8.74 32.36 10.51
CA GLY A 212 -8.85 30.89 10.42
C GLY A 212 -10.10 30.33 11.14
N LEU A 213 -10.91 31.17 11.78
CA LEU A 213 -12.14 30.77 12.44
C LEU A 213 -13.33 30.81 11.47
N LEU A 214 -14.38 30.05 11.81
CA LEU A 214 -15.63 30.08 11.04
C LEU A 214 -16.26 31.50 11.01
N THR A 215 -16.07 32.28 12.07
CA THR A 215 -16.50 33.68 12.16
C THR A 215 -15.87 34.53 11.08
N GLY A 216 -14.57 34.39 10.83
CA GLY A 216 -13.87 35.07 9.75
C GLY A 216 -14.40 34.75 8.36
N CYS A 217 -14.79 33.49 8.11
CA CYS A 217 -15.46 33.10 6.88
C CYS A 217 -16.89 33.65 6.76
N LYS A 218 -17.64 33.73 7.88
CA LYS A 218 -18.98 34.35 7.90
C LYS A 218 -18.93 35.82 7.51
N LEU A 219 -17.98 36.60 8.07
CA LEU A 219 -17.79 38.02 7.73
C LEU A 219 -17.52 38.21 6.23
N ARG A 220 -16.90 37.25 5.58
CA ARG A 220 -16.55 37.27 4.15
C ARG A 220 -17.57 36.57 3.25
N ASN A 221 -18.67 36.10 3.83
CA ASN A 221 -19.68 35.29 3.15
C ASN A 221 -19.08 34.11 2.35
N ASN A 222 -18.05 33.43 2.95
CA ASN A 222 -17.26 32.36 2.32
C ASN A 222 -17.28 31.06 3.11
N THR A 223 -18.35 30.79 3.85
CA THR A 223 -18.45 29.61 4.73
C THR A 223 -18.47 28.30 3.98
N HIS A 224 -18.85 28.27 2.69
CA HIS A 224 -18.84 27.08 1.85
C HIS A 224 -17.43 26.58 1.56
N ASN A 225 -16.42 27.47 1.59
CA ASN A 225 -15.01 27.11 1.44
C ASN A 225 -14.27 27.00 2.80
N TYR A 226 -15.03 26.95 3.91
CA TYR A 226 -14.39 26.83 5.22
C TYR A 226 -13.61 25.50 5.35
N GLY A 227 -12.34 25.62 5.66
CA GLY A 227 -11.42 24.52 5.74
C GLY A 227 -11.30 23.84 7.10
N GLY A 228 -12.01 24.28 8.15
CA GLY A 228 -12.00 23.66 9.47
C GLY A 228 -13.19 22.73 9.71
N PHE A 229 -13.11 21.90 10.75
CA PHE A 229 -14.13 20.95 11.18
C PHE A 229 -14.69 21.38 12.53
N VAL A 230 -15.77 22.15 12.52
CA VAL A 230 -16.36 22.78 13.72
C VAL A 230 -16.83 21.81 14.80
N SER A 231 -16.93 20.53 14.50
CA SER A 231 -17.37 19.47 15.43
C SER A 231 -16.23 18.64 15.98
N VAL A 232 -14.98 18.91 15.62
CA VAL A 232 -13.84 18.07 16.03
C VAL A 232 -13.64 18.09 17.55
N ASP A 233 -13.89 19.23 18.19
CA ASP A 233 -13.73 19.39 19.65
C ASP A 233 -14.84 18.68 20.46
N LYS A 234 -15.84 18.10 19.79
CA LYS A 234 -16.94 17.33 20.40
C LYS A 234 -16.72 15.82 20.34
N LEU A 235 -15.62 15.38 19.72
CA LEU A 235 -15.28 13.97 19.52
C LEU A 235 -14.24 13.47 20.54
N GLY A 236 -13.85 14.27 21.53
CA GLY A 236 -12.95 13.96 22.63
C GLY A 236 -13.68 13.59 23.91
#